data_8352d0f2f28a4989ca52866b56b6c98c
#
_entry.id   8352d0f2f28a4989ca52866b56b6c98c
#
_cell.length_a   1.000
_cell.length_b   1.000
_cell.length_c   1.000
_cell.angle_alpha   90.00
_cell.angle_beta   90.00
_cell.angle_gamma   90.00
#
_symmetry.space_group_name_H-M   'P 1'
#
loop_
_entity.id
_entity.type
_entity.pdbx_description
1 polymer ?
#
loop_
_entity_poly.entity_id
_entity_poly.type
_entity_poly.pdbx_seq_one_letter_code
_entity_poly.pdbx_strand_id
1 'polypeptide(L)'
;MLSKRLEAFQNRLRESDIDVSLITDEDNIYYLAGYYDYLHMDFGRPTVLIIPKDDEPVLITPMLDFNSAKVLAKVNNISPWNDGMGNEWREEIPARVKSAKKVGIEMNHIPQIVRAYLNDLVSKESLFNISGLLSDMRMIKSEEELQMARHAGQVASAMMWAGREKIDSGIPEYEVAIATSQAGTRKAADLLNRYYKDKNMSPNTQFLQIMASGEAITQTHHRATNRIMQEGEPVFLCFCGMTNFHRFKLGFDRTFWIKHFPNEADLKVYEVAIESQRAALKALGPGVSAESVHAEYAEVIQTAGYEYPFRCGRATGFSFLEKPELVTGDKTILKPGMVFAVDGSVTVDNFRAQVGDSFIITEDGYEPITDHPKSIEGVII
;
A
#
# COMPACT_ATOMS: atom_id res chain seq x y z
N MET A 1 -16.13 -8.20 10.27
CA MET A 1 -15.12 -8.12 9.20
C MET A 1 -14.06 -9.23 9.31
N LEU A 2 -13.16 -9.23 10.29
CA LEU A 2 -12.02 -10.18 10.38
C LEU A 2 -12.42 -11.66 10.42
N SER A 3 -13.45 -12.04 11.21
CA SER A 3 -13.97 -13.42 11.23
C SER A 3 -14.44 -13.89 9.86
N LYS A 4 -15.09 -13.02 9.08
CA LYS A 4 -15.51 -13.35 7.70
C LYS A 4 -14.35 -13.54 6.75
N ARG A 5 -13.26 -12.75 6.90
CA ARG A 5 -12.05 -12.92 6.07
C ARG A 5 -11.37 -14.24 6.37
N LEU A 6 -11.23 -14.57 7.65
CA LEU A 6 -10.64 -15.82 8.08
C LEU A 6 -11.42 -17.04 7.59
N GLU A 7 -12.73 -17.03 7.76
CA GLU A 7 -13.63 -18.07 7.25
C GLU A 7 -13.54 -18.20 5.72
N ALA A 8 -13.56 -17.07 4.99
CA ALA A 8 -13.41 -17.07 3.54
C ALA A 8 -12.06 -17.65 3.11
N PHE A 9 -10.99 -17.36 3.84
CA PHE A 9 -9.67 -17.91 3.55
C PHE A 9 -9.62 -19.42 3.81
N GLN A 10 -10.19 -19.91 4.91
CA GLN A 10 -10.30 -21.35 5.20
C GLN A 10 -11.11 -22.08 4.13
N ASN A 11 -12.19 -21.47 3.61
CA ASN A 11 -12.94 -22.05 2.49
C ASN A 11 -12.07 -22.20 1.24
N ARG A 12 -11.25 -21.19 0.91
CA ARG A 12 -10.31 -21.28 -0.21
C ARG A 12 -9.22 -22.34 -0.01
N LEU A 13 -8.76 -22.56 1.23
CA LEU A 13 -7.85 -23.65 1.53
C LEU A 13 -8.51 -25.02 1.27
N ARG A 14 -9.78 -25.20 1.65
CA ARG A 14 -10.55 -26.42 1.37
C ARG A 14 -10.72 -26.65 -0.13
N GLU A 15 -11.14 -25.63 -0.87
CA GLU A 15 -11.31 -25.65 -2.33
C GLU A 15 -9.99 -26.01 -3.06
N SER A 16 -8.86 -25.56 -2.54
CA SER A 16 -7.52 -25.82 -3.08
C SER A 16 -6.87 -27.08 -2.53
N ASP A 17 -7.57 -27.82 -1.65
CA ASP A 17 -7.09 -29.02 -0.95
C ASP A 17 -5.76 -28.78 -0.21
N ILE A 18 -5.61 -27.63 0.43
CA ILE A 18 -4.46 -27.25 1.27
C ILE A 18 -4.85 -27.48 2.73
N ASP A 19 -4.08 -28.32 3.43
CA ASP A 19 -4.42 -28.75 4.78
C ASP A 19 -4.17 -27.67 5.84
N VAL A 20 -3.08 -26.93 5.68
CA VAL A 20 -2.65 -25.86 6.60
C VAL A 20 -1.87 -24.81 5.85
N SER A 21 -1.98 -23.56 6.26
CA SER A 21 -1.17 -22.45 5.73
C SER A 21 -0.36 -21.77 6.82
N LEU A 22 0.84 -21.31 6.46
CA LEU A 22 1.68 -20.44 7.28
C LEU A 22 1.76 -19.08 6.59
N ILE A 23 1.21 -18.09 7.27
CA ILE A 23 1.23 -16.69 6.84
C ILE A 23 2.31 -15.98 7.63
N THR A 24 3.22 -15.33 6.93
CA THR A 24 4.37 -14.61 7.51
C THR A 24 4.48 -13.17 7.02
N ASP A 25 3.80 -12.82 5.94
CA ASP A 25 3.69 -11.43 5.50
C ASP A 25 2.84 -10.62 6.48
N GLU A 26 3.37 -9.52 6.97
CA GLU A 26 2.76 -8.70 8.02
C GLU A 26 1.41 -8.09 7.58
N ASP A 27 1.27 -7.73 6.31
CA ASP A 27 0.02 -7.19 5.78
C ASP A 27 -1.06 -8.27 5.74
N ASN A 28 -0.69 -9.51 5.41
CA ASN A 28 -1.61 -10.65 5.40
C ASN A 28 -1.93 -11.15 6.81
N ILE A 29 -1.00 -11.12 7.76
CA ILE A 29 -1.30 -11.37 9.17
C ILE A 29 -2.31 -10.34 9.68
N TYR A 30 -2.10 -9.06 9.38
CA TYR A 30 -3.06 -8.03 9.76
C TYR A 30 -4.41 -8.22 9.08
N TYR A 31 -4.44 -8.52 7.78
CA TYR A 31 -5.66 -8.73 7.01
C TYR A 31 -6.53 -9.86 7.58
N LEU A 32 -5.92 -10.96 8.02
CA LEU A 32 -6.62 -12.16 8.51
C LEU A 32 -6.84 -12.17 10.03
N ALA A 33 -5.90 -11.65 10.82
CA ALA A 33 -5.93 -11.72 12.27
C ALA A 33 -6.03 -10.35 12.98
N GLY A 34 -5.93 -9.24 12.26
CA GLY A 34 -5.95 -7.90 12.86
C GLY A 34 -4.71 -7.54 13.67
N TYR A 35 -3.71 -8.39 13.67
CA TYR A 35 -2.48 -8.19 14.44
C TYR A 35 -1.37 -7.61 13.57
N TYR A 36 -0.69 -6.62 14.09
CA TYR A 36 0.50 -6.04 13.51
C TYR A 36 1.63 -6.01 14.53
N ASP A 37 2.66 -6.75 14.24
CA ASP A 37 3.90 -6.76 15.01
C ASP A 37 4.86 -5.72 14.41
N TYR A 38 5.14 -4.69 15.18
CA TYR A 38 5.97 -3.57 14.75
C TYR A 38 7.43 -3.97 14.48
N LEU A 39 7.95 -4.95 15.22
CA LEU A 39 9.36 -5.34 15.14
C LEU A 39 9.59 -6.54 14.21
N HIS A 40 8.57 -7.35 14.00
CA HIS A 40 8.52 -8.51 13.12
C HIS A 40 9.91 -9.12 12.82
N MET A 41 10.43 -8.94 11.61
CA MET A 41 11.69 -9.53 11.17
C MET A 41 12.95 -8.72 11.49
N ASP A 42 12.83 -7.51 12.00
CA ASP A 42 13.99 -6.64 12.27
C ASP A 42 14.99 -7.26 13.26
N PHE A 43 14.52 -8.14 14.13
CA PHE A 43 15.35 -8.90 15.05
C PHE A 43 15.49 -10.38 14.70
N GLY A 44 15.09 -10.80 13.48
CA GLY A 44 15.07 -12.22 13.11
C GLY A 44 14.08 -13.04 13.93
N ARG A 45 13.04 -12.41 14.50
CA ARG A 45 12.03 -12.99 15.38
C ARG A 45 10.68 -13.10 14.66
N PRO A 46 10.41 -14.21 13.98
CA PRO A 46 9.21 -14.31 13.18
C PRO A 46 7.94 -14.37 14.02
N THR A 47 6.93 -13.62 13.56
CA THR A 47 5.54 -13.84 13.89
C THR A 47 4.93 -14.68 12.76
N VAL A 48 4.22 -15.74 13.09
CA VAL A 48 3.64 -16.69 12.14
C VAL A 48 2.18 -16.94 12.48
N LEU A 49 1.30 -16.70 11.53
CA LEU A 49 -0.12 -17.07 11.65
C LEU A 49 -0.33 -18.42 10.94
N ILE A 50 -0.62 -19.46 11.70
CA ILE A 50 -0.91 -20.79 11.18
C ILE A 50 -2.44 -20.95 11.09
N ILE A 51 -2.93 -21.26 9.90
CA ILE A 51 -4.35 -21.44 9.62
C ILE A 51 -4.59 -22.82 9.04
N PRO A 52 -5.08 -23.79 9.83
CA PRO A 52 -5.59 -25.06 9.33
C PRO A 52 -6.91 -24.85 8.57
N LYS A 53 -7.19 -25.67 7.57
CA LYS A 53 -8.43 -25.58 6.79
C LYS A 53 -9.70 -25.86 7.62
N ASP A 54 -9.60 -26.70 8.66
CA ASP A 54 -10.74 -27.20 9.43
C ASP A 54 -10.61 -26.99 10.95
N ASP A 55 -9.60 -26.27 11.41
CA ASP A 55 -9.34 -26.05 12.84
C ASP A 55 -9.09 -24.57 13.13
N GLU A 56 -9.00 -24.21 14.39
CA GLU A 56 -8.74 -22.86 14.86
C GLU A 56 -7.34 -22.36 14.47
N PRO A 57 -7.22 -21.13 13.97
CA PRO A 57 -5.92 -20.54 13.67
C PRO A 57 -5.12 -20.28 14.94
N VAL A 58 -3.81 -20.23 14.81
CA VAL A 58 -2.87 -19.93 15.88
C VAL A 58 -1.91 -18.83 15.45
N LEU A 59 -1.79 -17.80 16.27
CA LEU A 59 -0.78 -16.77 16.11
C LEU A 59 0.43 -17.10 17.00
N ILE A 60 1.56 -17.37 16.39
CA ILE A 60 2.85 -17.57 17.05
C ILE A 60 3.58 -16.24 17.08
N THR A 61 3.95 -15.75 18.24
CA THR A 61 4.58 -14.43 18.40
C THR A 61 5.62 -14.43 19.56
N PRO A 62 6.63 -13.54 19.53
CA PRO A 62 7.55 -13.40 20.67
C PRO A 62 6.81 -13.10 21.97
N MET A 63 7.32 -13.61 23.09
CA MET A 63 6.77 -13.35 24.43
C MET A 63 6.72 -11.84 24.73
N LEU A 64 7.69 -11.08 24.24
CA LEU A 64 7.74 -9.62 24.42
C LEU A 64 6.49 -8.92 23.85
N ASP A 65 5.92 -9.46 22.76
CA ASP A 65 4.75 -8.90 22.07
C ASP A 65 3.43 -9.57 22.48
N PHE A 66 3.46 -10.58 23.35
CA PHE A 66 2.30 -11.35 23.73
C PHE A 66 1.14 -10.51 24.28
N ASN A 67 1.45 -9.52 25.12
CA ASN A 67 0.42 -8.65 25.67
C ASN A 67 -0.22 -7.75 24.62
N SER A 68 0.55 -7.27 23.66
CA SER A 68 0.05 -6.53 22.50
C SER A 68 -0.80 -7.43 21.61
N ALA A 69 -0.35 -8.65 21.34
CA ALA A 69 -1.09 -9.63 20.56
C ALA A 69 -2.45 -9.95 21.19
N LYS A 70 -2.52 -10.15 22.50
CA LYS A 70 -3.80 -10.38 23.24
C LYS A 70 -4.81 -9.26 23.08
N VAL A 71 -4.34 -8.03 22.94
CA VAL A 71 -5.22 -6.86 22.79
C VAL A 71 -5.65 -6.65 21.33
N LEU A 72 -4.74 -6.84 20.40
CA LEU A 72 -4.91 -6.49 18.98
C LEU A 72 -5.45 -7.65 18.14
N ALA A 73 -4.91 -8.86 18.34
CA ALA A 73 -5.28 -10.01 17.51
C ALA A 73 -6.75 -10.42 17.71
N LYS A 74 -7.37 -10.85 16.62
CA LYS A 74 -8.76 -11.35 16.60
C LYS A 74 -8.82 -12.86 16.37
N VAL A 75 -7.73 -13.55 16.74
CA VAL A 75 -7.66 -15.01 16.85
C VAL A 75 -7.60 -15.40 18.32
N ASN A 76 -8.25 -16.52 18.67
CA ASN A 76 -8.36 -16.94 20.08
C ASN A 76 -7.04 -17.56 20.60
N ASN A 77 -6.35 -18.31 19.74
CA ASN A 77 -5.16 -19.05 20.11
C ASN A 77 -3.91 -18.20 19.78
N ILE A 78 -3.23 -17.74 20.83
CA ILE A 78 -1.94 -17.04 20.72
C ILE A 78 -0.91 -17.87 21.47
N SER A 79 0.13 -18.31 20.77
CA SER A 79 1.24 -19.10 21.30
C SER A 79 2.49 -18.23 21.39
N PRO A 80 2.83 -17.75 22.58
CA PRO A 80 4.06 -16.97 22.77
C PRO A 80 5.26 -17.90 22.88
N TRP A 81 6.39 -17.49 22.31
CA TRP A 81 7.66 -18.17 22.49
C TRP A 81 8.68 -17.31 23.22
N ASN A 82 9.43 -17.92 24.13
CA ASN A 82 10.49 -17.22 24.87
C ASN A 82 11.73 -17.12 24.02
N ASP A 83 12.27 -15.91 23.93
CA ASP A 83 13.42 -15.61 23.11
C ASP A 83 14.72 -15.77 23.92
N GLY A 84 15.29 -16.96 23.88
CA GLY A 84 16.60 -17.24 24.46
C GLY A 84 17.70 -17.21 23.40
N MET A 85 17.61 -18.14 22.43
CA MET A 85 18.57 -18.27 21.33
C MET A 85 18.05 -17.70 20.00
N GLY A 86 16.79 -17.24 19.96
CA GLY A 86 16.13 -16.75 18.76
C GLY A 86 15.55 -17.84 17.84
N ASN A 87 15.46 -19.08 18.31
CA ASN A 87 15.01 -20.23 17.55
C ASN A 87 13.75 -20.89 18.09
N GLU A 88 13.28 -20.49 19.24
CA GLU A 88 12.22 -21.14 20.01
C GLU A 88 10.87 -21.16 19.28
N TRP A 89 10.62 -20.21 18.39
CA TRP A 89 9.45 -20.18 17.52
C TRP A 89 9.29 -21.47 16.68
N ARG A 90 10.39 -22.21 16.46
CA ARG A 90 10.40 -23.47 15.69
C ARG A 90 9.68 -24.59 16.43
N GLU A 91 9.63 -24.56 17.75
CA GLU A 91 9.02 -25.61 18.58
C GLU A 91 7.50 -25.71 18.36
N GLU A 92 6.86 -24.59 18.02
CA GLU A 92 5.41 -24.52 17.80
C GLU A 92 4.94 -25.03 16.43
N ILE A 93 5.81 -25.02 15.44
CA ILE A 93 5.44 -25.33 14.04
C ILE A 93 5.27 -26.85 13.80
N PRO A 94 6.13 -27.76 14.27
CA PRO A 94 6.07 -29.18 13.90
C PRO A 94 4.75 -29.86 14.22
N ALA A 95 4.17 -29.58 15.37
CA ALA A 95 2.89 -30.17 15.78
C ALA A 95 1.74 -29.84 14.82
N ARG A 96 1.90 -28.76 14.02
CA ARG A 96 0.86 -28.22 13.16
C ARG A 96 1.02 -28.58 11.69
N VAL A 97 2.25 -28.90 11.26
CA VAL A 97 2.56 -29.13 9.85
C VAL A 97 2.96 -30.58 9.52
N LYS A 98 3.47 -31.36 10.49
CA LYS A 98 3.98 -32.74 10.22
C LYS A 98 2.94 -33.72 9.69
N SER A 99 1.68 -33.56 10.04
CA SER A 99 0.58 -34.40 9.57
C SER A 99 -0.05 -33.89 8.27
N ALA A 100 0.29 -32.71 7.83
CA ALA A 100 -0.28 -32.11 6.63
C ALA A 100 0.38 -32.68 5.37
N LYS A 101 -0.44 -33.01 4.38
CA LYS A 101 0.02 -33.44 3.05
C LYS A 101 0.37 -32.23 2.18
N LYS A 102 -0.38 -31.16 2.34
CA LYS A 102 -0.20 -29.90 1.60
C LYS A 102 -0.15 -28.72 2.55
N VAL A 103 0.97 -28.01 2.53
CA VAL A 103 1.26 -26.85 3.34
C VAL A 103 1.33 -25.61 2.45
N GLY A 104 0.42 -24.67 2.66
CA GLY A 104 0.39 -23.38 1.97
C GLY A 104 1.39 -22.39 2.57
N ILE A 105 2.16 -21.73 1.74
CA ILE A 105 3.09 -20.67 2.15
C ILE A 105 3.09 -19.52 1.15
N GLU A 106 3.50 -18.36 1.60
CA GLU A 106 3.69 -17.18 0.74
C GLU A 106 5.07 -17.21 0.11
N MET A 107 5.24 -17.93 -1.00
CA MET A 107 6.55 -18.31 -1.57
C MET A 107 7.53 -17.13 -1.76
N ASN A 108 7.03 -15.94 -2.05
CA ASN A 108 7.83 -14.76 -2.31
C ASN A 108 8.03 -13.85 -1.08
N HIS A 109 7.31 -14.11 0.03
CA HIS A 109 7.33 -13.26 1.22
C HIS A 109 7.72 -14.01 2.49
N ILE A 110 7.78 -15.36 2.44
CA ILE A 110 8.19 -16.13 3.59
C ILE A 110 9.67 -15.83 3.93
N PRO A 111 9.98 -15.45 5.19
CA PRO A 111 11.36 -15.23 5.61
C PRO A 111 12.22 -16.47 5.39
N GLN A 112 13.45 -16.26 4.91
CA GLN A 112 14.33 -17.38 4.57
C GLN A 112 14.57 -18.32 5.74
N ILE A 113 14.66 -17.79 6.95
CA ILE A 113 14.84 -18.59 8.17
C ILE A 113 13.65 -19.54 8.42
N VAL A 114 12.43 -19.07 8.18
CA VAL A 114 11.21 -19.90 8.28
C VAL A 114 11.15 -20.90 7.15
N ARG A 115 11.46 -20.46 5.94
CA ARG A 115 11.47 -21.34 4.75
C ARG A 115 12.48 -22.48 4.87
N ALA A 116 13.70 -22.17 5.32
CA ALA A 116 14.73 -23.19 5.53
C ALA A 116 14.26 -24.24 6.54
N TYR A 117 13.69 -23.79 7.66
CA TYR A 117 13.17 -24.69 8.68
C TYR A 117 12.03 -25.59 8.18
N LEU A 118 11.10 -25.04 7.38
CA LEU A 118 10.02 -25.84 6.79
C LEU A 118 10.55 -26.89 5.83
N ASN A 119 11.61 -26.63 5.08
CA ASN A 119 12.22 -27.60 4.18
C ASN A 119 12.84 -28.81 4.94
N ASP A 120 13.19 -28.63 6.22
CA ASP A 120 13.66 -29.71 7.09
C ASP A 120 12.50 -30.53 7.70
N LEU A 121 11.30 -29.96 7.76
CA LEU A 121 10.12 -30.55 8.37
C LEU A 121 9.24 -31.34 7.37
N VAL A 122 9.07 -30.81 6.19
CA VAL A 122 8.17 -31.34 5.16
C VAL A 122 8.87 -31.38 3.80
N SER A 123 8.42 -32.28 2.93
CA SER A 123 8.99 -32.38 1.58
C SER A 123 8.67 -31.11 0.75
N LYS A 124 9.53 -30.80 -0.22
CA LYS A 124 9.32 -29.65 -1.11
C LYS A 124 8.02 -29.76 -1.91
N GLU A 125 7.63 -30.95 -2.26
CA GLU A 125 6.41 -31.29 -3.00
C GLU A 125 5.15 -31.04 -2.18
N SER A 126 5.28 -30.96 -0.85
CA SER A 126 4.20 -30.64 0.06
C SER A 126 3.99 -29.11 0.22
N LEU A 127 4.89 -28.28 -0.30
CA LEU A 127 4.82 -26.82 -0.17
C LEU A 127 4.14 -26.17 -1.38
N PHE A 128 3.05 -25.45 -1.15
CA PHE A 128 2.24 -24.80 -2.18
C PHE A 128 2.23 -23.28 -2.01
N ASN A 129 2.26 -22.57 -3.12
CA ASN A 129 2.16 -21.09 -3.09
C ASN A 129 0.70 -20.66 -2.94
N ILE A 130 0.39 -19.95 -1.86
CA ILE A 130 -0.95 -19.40 -1.56
C ILE A 130 -1.06 -17.90 -1.80
N SER A 131 -0.01 -17.25 -2.28
CA SER A 131 -0.02 -15.77 -2.49
C SER A 131 -1.16 -15.34 -3.42
N GLY A 132 -1.50 -16.17 -4.42
CA GLY A 132 -2.64 -15.91 -5.31
C GLY A 132 -3.98 -15.89 -4.59
N LEU A 133 -4.22 -16.84 -3.67
CA LEU A 133 -5.47 -16.92 -2.90
C LEU A 133 -5.70 -15.63 -2.08
N LEU A 134 -4.65 -15.13 -1.43
CA LEU A 134 -4.69 -13.91 -0.64
C LEU A 134 -4.86 -12.66 -1.51
N SER A 135 -4.13 -12.59 -2.61
CA SER A 135 -4.24 -11.49 -3.57
C SER A 135 -5.65 -11.37 -4.14
N ASP A 136 -6.26 -12.49 -4.52
CA ASP A 136 -7.63 -12.52 -5.06
C ASP A 136 -8.67 -12.10 -4.01
N MET A 137 -8.46 -12.47 -2.74
CA MET A 137 -9.35 -12.06 -1.64
C MET A 137 -9.31 -10.56 -1.38
N ARG A 138 -8.14 -9.93 -1.55
CA ARG A 138 -7.94 -8.50 -1.29
C ARG A 138 -8.31 -7.62 -2.49
N MET A 139 -8.45 -8.21 -3.67
CA MET A 139 -8.71 -7.47 -4.91
C MET A 139 -10.01 -6.66 -4.85
N ILE A 140 -11.09 -7.27 -4.38
CA ILE A 140 -12.40 -6.61 -4.23
C ILE A 140 -12.63 -6.36 -2.74
N LYS A 141 -12.77 -5.10 -2.38
CA LYS A 141 -12.94 -4.66 -0.99
C LYS A 141 -14.40 -4.78 -0.56
N SER A 142 -14.62 -5.20 0.68
CA SER A 142 -15.92 -5.10 1.32
C SER A 142 -16.28 -3.64 1.61
N GLU A 143 -17.55 -3.34 1.90
CA GLU A 143 -17.95 -1.95 2.22
C GLU A 143 -17.20 -1.38 3.44
N GLU A 144 -16.91 -2.21 4.44
CA GLU A 144 -16.11 -1.79 5.60
C GLU A 144 -14.66 -1.44 5.19
N GLU A 145 -14.08 -2.17 4.23
CA GLU A 145 -12.76 -1.90 3.67
C GLU A 145 -12.75 -0.67 2.75
N LEU A 146 -13.83 -0.46 1.98
CA LEU A 146 -14.01 0.75 1.20
C LEU A 146 -14.13 1.99 2.10
N GLN A 147 -14.80 1.85 3.25
CA GLN A 147 -14.83 2.94 4.22
C GLN A 147 -13.44 3.24 4.80
N MET A 148 -12.60 2.21 5.02
CA MET A 148 -11.19 2.42 5.41
C MET A 148 -10.41 3.14 4.31
N ALA A 149 -10.65 2.79 3.04
CA ALA A 149 -10.03 3.46 1.89
C ALA A 149 -10.39 4.96 1.85
N ARG A 150 -11.67 5.30 2.05
CA ARG A 150 -12.14 6.70 2.13
C ARG A 150 -11.47 7.46 3.28
N HIS A 151 -11.35 6.83 4.44
CA HIS A 151 -10.68 7.43 5.58
C HIS A 151 -9.16 7.58 5.35
N ALA A 152 -8.51 6.59 4.75
CA ALA A 152 -7.11 6.70 4.33
C ALA A 152 -6.93 7.88 3.34
N GLY A 153 -7.88 8.06 2.41
CA GLY A 153 -7.91 9.21 1.50
C GLY A 153 -8.00 10.56 2.23
N GLN A 154 -8.83 10.65 3.27
CA GLN A 154 -8.90 11.87 4.09
C GLN A 154 -7.59 12.16 4.84
N VAL A 155 -6.90 11.11 5.31
CA VAL A 155 -5.59 11.27 5.94
C VAL A 155 -4.57 11.77 4.91
N ALA A 156 -4.51 11.16 3.73
CA ALA A 156 -3.61 11.56 2.65
C ALA A 156 -3.88 13.01 2.19
N SER A 157 -5.14 13.41 2.06
CA SER A 157 -5.53 14.77 1.68
C SER A 157 -5.09 15.80 2.75
N ALA A 158 -5.26 15.49 4.04
CA ALA A 158 -4.77 16.35 5.12
C ALA A 158 -3.24 16.50 5.08
N MET A 159 -2.51 15.43 4.75
CA MET A 159 -1.06 15.46 4.56
C MET A 159 -0.66 16.36 3.37
N MET A 160 -1.36 16.22 2.23
CA MET A 160 -1.06 17.00 1.02
C MET A 160 -1.28 18.50 1.25
N TRP A 161 -2.38 18.88 1.87
CA TRP A 161 -2.65 20.27 2.20
C TRP A 161 -1.61 20.86 3.15
N ALA A 162 -1.23 20.13 4.21
CA ALA A 162 -0.20 20.59 5.14
C ALA A 162 1.19 20.71 4.47
N GLY A 163 1.51 19.81 3.54
CA GLY A 163 2.72 19.88 2.74
C GLY A 163 2.73 21.12 1.86
N ARG A 164 1.64 21.34 1.12
CA ARG A 164 1.46 22.53 0.27
C ARG A 164 1.64 23.83 1.07
N GLU A 165 1.01 23.92 2.23
CA GLU A 165 1.11 25.12 3.09
C GLU A 165 2.51 25.37 3.66
N LYS A 166 3.33 24.31 3.76
CA LYS A 166 4.68 24.42 4.32
C LYS A 166 5.77 24.63 3.26
N ILE A 167 5.50 24.32 1.99
CA ILE A 167 6.43 24.55 0.89
C ILE A 167 6.59 26.06 0.67
N ASP A 168 7.81 26.58 0.78
CA ASP A 168 8.17 27.96 0.43
C ASP A 168 9.70 28.07 0.22
N SER A 169 10.09 29.16 -0.43
CA SER A 169 11.51 29.52 -0.56
C SER A 169 12.15 29.76 0.81
N GLY A 170 13.36 29.24 1.00
CA GLY A 170 14.07 29.34 2.28
C GLY A 170 13.72 28.25 3.30
N ILE A 171 12.73 27.42 3.03
CA ILE A 171 12.34 26.31 3.91
C ILE A 171 13.11 25.03 3.53
N PRO A 172 13.68 24.28 4.50
CA PRO A 172 14.30 23.00 4.21
C PRO A 172 13.24 21.91 3.98
N GLU A 173 13.55 20.94 3.11
CA GLU A 173 12.64 19.85 2.74
C GLU A 173 12.08 19.09 3.95
N TYR A 174 12.92 18.82 4.98
CA TYR A 174 12.49 18.05 6.16
C TYR A 174 11.36 18.73 6.94
N GLU A 175 11.24 20.05 6.90
CA GLU A 175 10.14 20.76 7.56
C GLU A 175 8.78 20.44 6.91
N VAL A 176 8.76 20.27 5.59
CA VAL A 176 7.56 19.81 4.87
C VAL A 176 7.21 18.39 5.30
N ALA A 177 8.21 17.51 5.41
CA ALA A 177 8.02 16.15 5.87
C ALA A 177 7.44 16.08 7.30
N ILE A 178 7.90 16.93 8.21
CA ILE A 178 7.36 17.06 9.56
C ILE A 178 5.89 17.53 9.52
N ALA A 179 5.59 18.58 8.74
CA ALA A 179 4.25 19.14 8.65
C ALA A 179 3.24 18.11 8.14
N THR A 180 3.57 17.40 7.07
CA THR A 180 2.71 16.34 6.50
C THR A 180 2.47 15.20 7.48
N SER A 181 3.52 14.72 8.15
CA SER A 181 3.43 13.64 9.14
C SER A 181 2.55 14.02 10.33
N GLN A 182 2.69 15.25 10.83
CA GLN A 182 1.86 15.76 11.93
C GLN A 182 0.38 15.86 11.53
N ALA A 183 0.10 16.39 10.34
CA ALA A 183 -1.28 16.53 9.86
C ALA A 183 -1.95 15.17 9.67
N GLY A 184 -1.26 14.22 9.04
CA GLY A 184 -1.73 12.87 8.85
C GLY A 184 -2.02 12.15 10.18
N THR A 185 -1.09 12.22 11.14
CA THR A 185 -1.25 11.62 12.48
C THR A 185 -2.46 12.20 13.21
N ARG A 186 -2.66 13.52 13.20
CA ARG A 186 -3.82 14.17 13.84
C ARG A 186 -5.13 13.76 13.17
N LYS A 187 -5.16 13.72 11.83
CA LYS A 187 -6.35 13.30 11.08
C LYS A 187 -6.68 11.83 11.33
N ALA A 188 -5.67 10.95 11.34
CA ALA A 188 -5.86 9.54 11.65
C ALA A 188 -6.41 9.34 13.07
N ALA A 189 -5.84 10.05 14.07
CA ALA A 189 -6.31 9.99 15.46
C ALA A 189 -7.79 10.43 15.59
N ASP A 190 -8.18 11.51 14.90
CA ASP A 190 -9.58 11.96 14.87
C ASP A 190 -10.52 10.89 14.29
N LEU A 191 -10.16 10.27 13.16
CA LEU A 191 -10.95 9.22 12.53
C LEU A 191 -11.06 7.96 13.38
N LEU A 192 -9.94 7.51 13.99
CA LEU A 192 -9.93 6.36 14.91
C LEU A 192 -10.87 6.59 16.08
N ASN A 193 -10.86 7.78 16.66
CA ASN A 193 -11.72 8.12 17.78
C ASN A 193 -13.21 8.18 17.39
N ARG A 194 -13.54 8.83 16.26
CA ARG A 194 -14.92 9.06 15.82
C ARG A 194 -15.61 7.79 15.32
N TYR A 195 -14.95 7.06 14.43
CA TYR A 195 -15.58 6.00 13.65
C TYR A 195 -15.27 4.59 14.16
N TYR A 196 -14.09 4.39 14.72
CA TYR A 196 -13.64 3.05 15.13
C TYR A 196 -13.65 2.86 16.65
N LYS A 197 -13.66 3.95 17.42
CA LYS A 197 -13.52 3.94 18.88
C LYS A 197 -12.31 3.11 19.32
N ASP A 198 -11.30 3.07 18.47
CA ASP A 198 -10.08 2.30 18.66
C ASP A 198 -9.05 3.12 19.41
N LYS A 199 -8.63 2.59 20.59
CA LYS A 199 -7.63 3.21 21.46
C LYS A 199 -6.28 2.51 21.37
N ASN A 200 -6.17 1.44 20.61
CA ASN A 200 -5.00 0.57 20.57
C ASN A 200 -4.18 0.76 19.30
N MET A 201 -4.80 1.16 18.20
CA MET A 201 -4.10 1.41 16.96
C MET A 201 -3.32 2.72 17.04
N SER A 202 -2.04 2.69 16.66
CA SER A 202 -1.24 3.89 16.50
C SER A 202 -1.75 4.73 15.32
N PRO A 203 -2.02 6.04 15.50
CA PRO A 203 -2.40 6.92 14.42
C PRO A 203 -1.21 7.38 13.56
N ASN A 204 0.00 6.96 13.89
CA ASN A 204 1.18 7.39 13.18
C ASN A 204 1.10 7.02 11.71
N THR A 205 1.16 8.04 10.86
CA THR A 205 1.33 7.86 9.42
C THR A 205 2.83 7.66 9.18
N GLN A 206 3.25 6.40 9.07
CA GLN A 206 4.65 6.06 8.81
C GLN A 206 4.94 6.16 7.31
N PHE A 207 5.79 6.95 6.96
CA PHE A 207 7.16 7.12 6.62
C PHE A 207 7.69 6.92 5.22
N LEU A 208 6.95 6.77 4.14
CA LEU A 208 7.56 6.90 2.83
C LEU A 208 7.07 8.19 2.17
N GLN A 209 7.36 9.30 2.79
CA GLN A 209 7.25 10.53 2.04
C GLN A 209 8.35 10.53 1.01
N ILE A 210 7.94 10.40 -0.23
CA ILE A 210 8.78 10.81 -1.33
C ILE A 210 8.59 12.31 -1.42
N MET A 211 9.68 13.02 -1.26
CA MET A 211 9.74 14.44 -1.46
C MET A 211 11.03 14.76 -2.18
N ALA A 212 10.92 15.47 -3.30
CA ALA A 212 12.06 15.94 -4.08
C ALA A 212 11.84 17.39 -4.46
N SER A 213 12.87 18.22 -4.36
CA SER A 213 12.82 19.60 -4.83
C SER A 213 14.00 19.94 -5.75
N GLY A 214 13.78 20.89 -6.66
CA GLY A 214 14.81 21.38 -7.58
C GLY A 214 15.47 20.24 -8.36
N GLU A 215 16.78 20.15 -8.32
CA GLU A 215 17.57 19.15 -9.09
C GLU A 215 17.26 17.69 -8.73
N ALA A 216 16.74 17.43 -7.54
CA ALA A 216 16.35 16.07 -7.11
C ALA A 216 15.02 15.60 -7.71
N ILE A 217 14.31 16.44 -8.48
CA ILE A 217 12.94 16.14 -8.98
C ILE A 217 12.87 14.87 -9.84
N THR A 218 13.95 14.49 -10.50
CA THR A 218 14.02 13.27 -11.30
C THR A 218 14.33 12.02 -10.48
N GLN A 219 14.70 12.16 -9.20
CA GLN A 219 14.97 11.05 -8.30
C GLN A 219 13.65 10.48 -7.76
N THR A 220 13.17 9.42 -8.35
CA THR A 220 11.82 8.86 -8.14
C THR A 220 11.47 8.56 -6.69
N HIS A 221 12.44 8.17 -5.87
CA HIS A 221 12.23 7.80 -4.45
C HIS A 221 13.08 8.66 -3.50
N HIS A 222 13.35 9.91 -3.90
CA HIS A 222 14.05 10.87 -3.05
C HIS A 222 13.28 11.13 -1.75
N ARG A 223 14.02 11.30 -0.67
CA ARG A 223 13.46 11.62 0.64
C ARG A 223 13.85 13.03 1.04
N ALA A 224 12.99 13.67 1.83
CA ALA A 224 13.26 14.99 2.36
C ALA A 224 14.64 15.06 3.06
N THR A 225 15.43 16.03 2.67
CA THR A 225 16.78 16.29 3.17
C THR A 225 16.88 17.64 3.89
N ASN A 226 18.12 18.06 4.20
CA ASN A 226 18.38 19.41 4.70
C ASN A 226 18.44 20.48 3.57
N ARG A 227 18.15 20.10 2.33
CA ARG A 227 18.16 21.02 1.19
C ARG A 227 17.17 22.15 1.43
N ILE A 228 17.60 23.39 1.20
CA ILE A 228 16.76 24.60 1.26
C ILE A 228 16.15 24.81 -0.12
N MET A 229 14.82 24.83 -0.17
CA MET A 229 14.05 25.08 -1.39
C MET A 229 14.20 26.51 -1.88
N GLN A 230 14.16 26.73 -3.18
CA GLN A 230 14.31 28.05 -3.80
C GLN A 230 13.10 28.43 -4.64
N GLU A 231 12.92 29.73 -4.86
CA GLU A 231 11.90 30.26 -5.75
C GLU A 231 12.04 29.73 -7.19
N GLY A 232 10.94 29.40 -7.85
CA GLY A 232 10.90 28.82 -9.20
C GLY A 232 11.19 27.32 -9.25
N GLU A 233 11.57 26.68 -8.15
CA GLU A 233 11.85 25.24 -8.15
C GLU A 233 10.57 24.40 -8.13
N PRO A 234 10.58 23.26 -8.84
CA PRO A 234 9.56 22.24 -8.67
C PRO A 234 9.74 21.49 -7.36
N VAL A 235 8.63 21.11 -6.74
CA VAL A 235 8.58 20.27 -5.53
C VAL A 235 7.60 19.13 -5.74
N PHE A 236 8.07 17.92 -5.60
CA PHE A 236 7.24 16.71 -5.69
C PHE A 236 6.96 16.15 -4.30
N LEU A 237 5.68 15.94 -4.02
CA LEU A 237 5.21 15.20 -2.84
C LEU A 237 4.46 13.96 -3.28
N CYS A 238 4.81 12.80 -2.72
CA CYS A 238 4.11 11.55 -2.96
C CYS A 238 3.92 10.76 -1.66
N PHE A 239 2.71 10.31 -1.46
CA PHE A 239 2.30 9.50 -0.30
C PHE A 239 1.97 8.05 -0.70
N CYS A 240 2.67 7.51 -1.69
CA CYS A 240 2.49 6.13 -2.15
C CYS A 240 2.79 5.11 -1.04
N GLY A 241 1.78 4.39 -0.63
CA GLY A 241 1.90 3.36 0.41
C GLY A 241 2.02 3.87 1.84
N MET A 242 1.77 5.14 2.08
CA MET A 242 2.14 5.82 3.32
C MET A 242 1.04 6.11 4.29
N THR A 243 -0.17 6.15 3.83
CA THR A 243 -1.28 6.49 4.70
C THR A 243 -1.53 5.47 5.79
N ASN A 244 -1.04 4.27 5.63
CA ASN A 244 -1.01 3.17 6.61
C ASN A 244 -2.17 3.19 7.64
N PHE A 245 -3.29 3.80 7.27
CA PHE A 245 -4.47 3.88 8.09
C PHE A 245 -5.18 2.52 8.11
N HIS A 246 -5.21 1.86 9.25
CA HIS A 246 -5.58 0.44 9.32
C HIS A 246 -4.80 -0.42 8.33
N ARG A 247 -3.52 -0.08 8.11
CA ARG A 247 -2.64 -0.66 7.09
C ARG A 247 -3.17 -0.53 5.65
N PHE A 248 -4.22 0.23 5.44
CA PHE A 248 -4.70 0.55 4.11
C PHE A 248 -3.79 1.61 3.46
N LYS A 249 -3.24 1.29 2.32
CA LYS A 249 -2.26 2.09 1.60
C LYS A 249 -2.89 2.67 0.33
N LEU A 250 -2.52 3.90 -0.01
CA LEU A 250 -3.01 4.60 -1.19
C LEU A 250 -1.83 5.12 -2.03
N GLY A 251 -2.13 5.62 -3.23
CA GLY A 251 -1.25 6.49 -3.99
C GLY A 251 -1.87 7.89 -4.07
N PHE A 252 -1.06 8.90 -3.75
CA PHE A 252 -1.47 10.29 -3.86
C PHE A 252 -0.24 11.17 -4.02
N ASP A 253 -0.15 11.91 -5.10
CA ASP A 253 1.02 12.72 -5.41
C ASP A 253 0.69 13.99 -6.20
N ARG A 254 1.55 14.99 -6.03
CA ARG A 254 1.50 16.29 -6.73
C ARG A 254 2.89 16.84 -6.97
N THR A 255 3.03 17.49 -8.11
CA THR A 255 4.15 18.38 -8.41
C THR A 255 3.69 19.82 -8.22
N PHE A 256 4.42 20.58 -7.40
CA PHE A 256 4.19 21.99 -7.12
C PHE A 256 5.33 22.85 -7.66
N TRP A 257 5.13 24.16 -7.76
CA TRP A 257 6.17 25.15 -8.05
C TRP A 257 6.12 26.29 -7.04
N ILE A 258 7.31 26.70 -6.60
CA ILE A 258 7.43 27.81 -5.66
C ILE A 258 7.33 29.12 -6.43
N LYS A 259 6.24 29.86 -6.23
CA LYS A 259 5.86 31.16 -6.81
C LYS A 259 5.60 31.20 -8.31
N HIS A 260 6.35 30.51 -9.15
CA HIS A 260 6.17 30.53 -10.61
C HIS A 260 6.78 29.32 -11.31
N PHE A 261 6.35 29.03 -12.51
CA PHE A 261 7.04 28.11 -13.40
C PHE A 261 8.31 28.75 -13.94
N PRO A 262 9.46 28.06 -13.95
CA PRO A 262 10.71 28.61 -14.42
C PRO A 262 10.77 28.79 -15.94
N ASN A 263 10.05 27.94 -16.69
CA ASN A 263 10.04 27.91 -18.15
C ASN A 263 8.77 27.25 -18.71
N GLU A 264 8.49 27.50 -20.00
CA GLU A 264 7.33 26.92 -20.70
C GLU A 264 7.49 25.40 -20.98
N ALA A 265 8.71 24.89 -21.04
CA ALA A 265 8.93 23.48 -21.32
C ALA A 265 8.47 22.60 -20.16
N ASP A 266 8.78 22.96 -18.91
CA ASP A 266 8.32 22.25 -17.71
C ASP A 266 6.80 22.32 -17.56
N LEU A 267 6.21 23.49 -17.88
CA LEU A 267 4.77 23.66 -17.90
C LEU A 267 4.11 22.68 -18.87
N LYS A 268 4.65 22.55 -20.10
CA LYS A 268 4.12 21.64 -21.10
C LYS A 268 4.21 20.17 -20.66
N VAL A 269 5.32 19.77 -20.03
CA VAL A 269 5.49 18.42 -19.45
C VAL A 269 4.42 18.16 -18.39
N TYR A 270 4.14 19.14 -17.53
CA TYR A 270 3.10 19.03 -16.51
C TYR A 270 1.70 18.94 -17.10
N GLU A 271 1.38 19.73 -18.14
CA GLU A 271 0.10 19.66 -18.83
C GLU A 271 -0.14 18.28 -19.45
N VAL A 272 0.89 17.68 -20.06
CA VAL A 272 0.81 16.32 -20.61
C VAL A 272 0.60 15.28 -19.49
N ALA A 273 1.24 15.45 -18.33
CA ALA A 273 1.02 14.57 -17.20
C ALA A 273 -0.44 14.63 -16.71
N ILE A 274 -1.03 15.83 -16.58
CA ILE A 274 -2.46 15.98 -16.24
C ILE A 274 -3.36 15.33 -17.27
N GLU A 275 -3.12 15.59 -18.54
CA GLU A 275 -3.96 15.08 -19.63
C GLU A 275 -3.88 13.56 -19.74
N SER A 276 -2.70 12.97 -19.54
CA SER A 276 -2.52 11.52 -19.52
C SER A 276 -3.31 10.85 -18.37
N GLN A 277 -3.31 11.44 -17.16
CA GLN A 277 -4.15 10.96 -16.06
C GLN A 277 -5.64 11.11 -16.42
N ARG A 278 -6.03 12.23 -17.04
CA ARG A 278 -7.42 12.46 -17.45
C ARG A 278 -7.90 11.40 -18.45
N ALA A 279 -7.05 11.03 -19.42
CA ALA A 279 -7.35 9.97 -20.39
C ALA A 279 -7.51 8.62 -19.70
N ALA A 280 -6.58 8.25 -18.79
CA ALA A 280 -6.71 7.05 -17.97
C ALA A 280 -8.03 7.03 -17.19
N LEU A 281 -8.38 8.13 -16.53
CA LEU A 281 -9.60 8.23 -15.72
C LEU A 281 -10.88 8.16 -16.56
N LYS A 282 -10.86 8.66 -17.80
CA LYS A 282 -11.98 8.52 -18.72
C LYS A 282 -12.26 7.06 -19.10
N ALA A 283 -11.22 6.24 -19.15
CA ALA A 283 -11.31 4.81 -19.41
C ALA A 283 -11.55 3.98 -18.13
N LEU A 284 -11.30 4.53 -16.95
CA LEU A 284 -11.38 3.82 -15.68
C LEU A 284 -12.84 3.53 -15.30
N GLY A 285 -13.21 2.26 -15.22
CA GLY A 285 -14.57 1.87 -14.83
C GLY A 285 -14.79 0.37 -14.81
N PRO A 286 -15.94 -0.09 -14.34
CA PRO A 286 -16.27 -1.51 -14.30
C PRO A 286 -16.39 -2.09 -15.72
N GLY A 287 -15.93 -3.33 -15.89
CA GLY A 287 -16.01 -4.04 -17.18
C GLY A 287 -14.87 -3.74 -18.16
N VAL A 288 -13.99 -2.79 -17.85
CA VAL A 288 -12.82 -2.44 -18.67
C VAL A 288 -11.62 -3.30 -18.23
N SER A 289 -10.72 -3.66 -19.16
CA SER A 289 -9.45 -4.32 -18.77
C SER A 289 -8.43 -3.31 -18.25
N ALA A 290 -7.58 -3.74 -17.34
CA ALA A 290 -6.52 -2.90 -16.78
C ALA A 290 -5.57 -2.35 -17.87
N GLU A 291 -5.21 -3.17 -18.87
CA GLU A 291 -4.40 -2.74 -20.02
C GLU A 291 -5.07 -1.65 -20.87
N SER A 292 -6.42 -1.65 -20.97
CA SER A 292 -7.14 -0.62 -21.74
C SER A 292 -7.04 0.76 -21.08
N VAL A 293 -7.08 0.82 -19.74
CA VAL A 293 -6.86 2.08 -19.02
C VAL A 293 -5.46 2.62 -19.27
N HIS A 294 -4.46 1.72 -19.23
CA HIS A 294 -3.08 2.09 -19.54
C HIS A 294 -2.90 2.55 -21.00
N ALA A 295 -3.59 1.94 -21.95
CA ALA A 295 -3.48 2.30 -23.36
C ALA A 295 -3.88 3.76 -23.63
N GLU A 296 -5.00 4.21 -23.05
CA GLU A 296 -5.46 5.61 -23.16
C GLU A 296 -4.46 6.61 -22.54
N TYR A 297 -3.88 6.26 -21.40
CA TYR A 297 -2.83 7.04 -20.78
C TYR A 297 -1.58 7.15 -21.67
N ALA A 298 -1.12 6.00 -22.20
CA ALA A 298 0.08 5.91 -23.00
C ALA A 298 -0.05 6.64 -24.34
N GLU A 299 -1.23 6.62 -24.96
CA GLU A 299 -1.50 7.32 -26.22
C GLU A 299 -1.29 8.83 -26.09
N VAL A 300 -1.72 9.45 -24.99
CA VAL A 300 -1.50 10.89 -24.74
C VAL A 300 -0.01 11.21 -24.68
N ILE A 301 0.74 10.42 -23.93
CA ILE A 301 2.18 10.63 -23.72
C ILE A 301 2.95 10.45 -25.03
N GLN A 302 2.66 9.40 -25.80
CA GLN A 302 3.30 9.15 -27.11
C GLN A 302 2.93 10.22 -28.15
N THR A 303 1.67 10.64 -28.20
CA THR A 303 1.21 11.70 -29.10
C THR A 303 1.90 13.03 -28.81
N ALA A 304 2.23 13.30 -27.55
CA ALA A 304 3.02 14.46 -27.15
C ALA A 304 4.52 14.33 -27.47
N GLY A 305 4.98 13.17 -27.98
CA GLY A 305 6.36 12.94 -28.41
C GLY A 305 7.28 12.42 -27.30
N TYR A 306 6.74 11.94 -26.18
CA TYR A 306 7.52 11.35 -25.07
C TYR A 306 7.58 9.83 -25.20
N GLU A 307 8.49 9.21 -24.42
CA GLU A 307 8.68 7.77 -24.39
C GLU A 307 7.44 7.02 -23.89
N TYR A 308 7.26 5.78 -24.36
CA TYR A 308 6.17 4.91 -23.92
C TYR A 308 6.25 4.64 -22.41
N PRO A 309 5.23 4.96 -21.63
CA PRO A 309 5.27 4.83 -20.20
C PRO A 309 5.05 3.38 -19.73
N PHE A 310 5.75 2.98 -18.69
CA PHE A 310 5.63 1.63 -18.14
C PHE A 310 4.26 1.37 -17.51
N ARG A 311 3.75 2.28 -16.68
CA ARG A 311 2.55 2.07 -15.87
C ARG A 311 1.85 3.40 -15.58
N CYS A 312 0.51 3.40 -15.57
CA CYS A 312 -0.26 4.56 -15.12
C CYS A 312 -0.92 4.37 -13.74
N GLY A 313 -0.75 3.23 -13.11
CA GLY A 313 -1.34 3.00 -11.79
C GLY A 313 -1.37 1.53 -11.39
N ARG A 314 -1.96 1.28 -10.23
CA ARG A 314 -2.08 -0.06 -9.65
C ARG A 314 -3.21 -0.12 -8.64
N ALA A 315 -3.72 -1.32 -8.39
CA ALA A 315 -4.59 -1.54 -7.25
C ALA A 315 -3.85 -1.26 -5.94
N THR A 316 -4.58 -0.73 -4.98
CA THR A 316 -4.11 -0.38 -3.64
C THR A 316 -4.97 -1.05 -2.57
N GLY A 317 -4.47 -1.11 -1.34
CA GLY A 317 -5.17 -1.74 -0.23
C GLY A 317 -4.26 -2.05 0.93
N PHE A 318 -4.30 -3.29 1.43
CA PHE A 318 -3.54 -3.71 2.60
C PHE A 318 -2.05 -3.97 2.31
N SER A 319 -1.66 -4.20 1.05
CA SER A 319 -0.26 -4.27 0.64
C SER A 319 0.12 -3.05 -0.21
N PHE A 320 1.43 -2.78 -0.26
CA PHE A 320 1.97 -1.70 -1.07
C PHE A 320 1.71 -1.89 -2.57
N LEU A 321 1.79 -3.14 -3.03
CA LEU A 321 1.45 -3.53 -4.39
C LEU A 321 0.34 -4.58 -4.33
N GLU A 322 -0.82 -4.22 -4.86
CA GLU A 322 -1.93 -5.15 -5.09
C GLU A 322 -2.18 -5.32 -6.58
N LYS A 323 -2.91 -6.36 -6.94
CA LYS A 323 -3.36 -6.60 -8.31
C LYS A 323 -4.79 -6.09 -8.53
N PRO A 324 -5.14 -5.71 -9.77
CA PRO A 324 -4.28 -5.65 -10.96
C PRO A 324 -3.39 -4.40 -11.02
N GLU A 325 -2.44 -4.39 -11.97
CA GLU A 325 -1.69 -3.21 -12.34
C GLU A 325 -2.23 -2.62 -13.65
N LEU A 326 -2.24 -1.31 -13.78
CA LEU A 326 -2.63 -0.62 -15.01
C LEU A 326 -1.40 -0.53 -15.94
N VAL A 327 -1.12 -1.66 -16.60
CA VAL A 327 0.05 -1.86 -17.49
C VAL A 327 -0.34 -2.65 -18.72
N THR A 328 0.47 -2.56 -19.76
CA THR A 328 0.33 -3.41 -20.95
C THR A 328 0.37 -4.90 -20.56
N GLY A 329 -0.60 -5.67 -21.05
CA GLY A 329 -0.70 -7.11 -20.86
C GLY A 329 -1.47 -7.56 -19.60
N ASP A 330 -1.86 -6.66 -18.70
CA ASP A 330 -2.76 -7.01 -17.60
C ASP A 330 -4.22 -6.96 -18.08
N LYS A 331 -4.77 -8.12 -18.38
CA LYS A 331 -6.13 -8.31 -18.90
C LYS A 331 -7.21 -8.43 -17.83
N THR A 332 -6.87 -8.18 -16.58
CA THR A 332 -7.83 -8.25 -15.48
C THR A 332 -8.96 -7.25 -15.73
N ILE A 333 -10.19 -7.73 -15.68
CA ILE A 333 -11.38 -6.89 -15.82
C ILE A 333 -11.65 -6.19 -14.50
N LEU A 334 -11.76 -4.86 -14.55
CA LEU A 334 -12.05 -4.02 -13.40
C LEU A 334 -13.48 -4.26 -12.92
N LYS A 335 -13.65 -4.32 -11.60
CA LYS A 335 -14.94 -4.61 -10.95
C LYS A 335 -15.22 -3.61 -9.84
N PRO A 336 -16.50 -3.34 -9.54
CA PRO A 336 -16.87 -2.56 -8.36
C PRO A 336 -16.21 -3.09 -7.09
N GLY A 337 -15.80 -2.18 -6.22
CA GLY A 337 -15.06 -2.50 -5.00
C GLY A 337 -13.55 -2.63 -5.15
N MET A 338 -13.00 -2.56 -6.35
CA MET A 338 -11.56 -2.41 -6.53
C MET A 338 -11.13 -0.96 -6.21
N VAL A 339 -9.93 -0.79 -5.67
CA VAL A 339 -9.35 0.52 -5.34
C VAL A 339 -8.04 0.70 -6.07
N PHE A 340 -7.87 1.82 -6.76
CA PHE A 340 -6.70 2.12 -7.58
C PHE A 340 -6.04 3.44 -7.21
N ALA A 341 -4.72 3.47 -7.28
CA ALA A 341 -3.97 4.69 -7.53
C ALA A 341 -3.79 4.86 -9.04
N VAL A 342 -4.10 6.04 -9.58
CA VAL A 342 -3.96 6.35 -11.01
C VAL A 342 -3.13 7.61 -11.15
N ASP A 343 -2.03 7.49 -11.85
CA ASP A 343 -1.02 8.53 -12.01
C ASP A 343 -1.02 9.06 -13.45
N GLY A 344 -0.71 10.34 -13.61
CA GLY A 344 -0.24 10.94 -14.83
C GLY A 344 1.21 11.36 -14.64
N SER A 345 2.14 10.84 -15.42
CA SER A 345 3.56 11.10 -15.20
C SER A 345 4.34 11.20 -16.52
N VAL A 346 5.16 12.23 -16.63
CA VAL A 346 6.10 12.42 -17.73
C VAL A 346 7.46 12.78 -17.18
N THR A 347 8.50 12.12 -17.64
CA THR A 347 9.89 12.39 -17.25
C THR A 347 10.68 12.78 -18.48
N VAL A 348 11.42 13.87 -18.38
CA VAL A 348 12.42 14.33 -19.35
C VAL A 348 13.77 14.45 -18.65
N ASP A 349 14.84 14.78 -19.37
CA ASP A 349 16.21 14.74 -18.86
C ASP A 349 16.39 15.39 -17.48
N ASN A 350 15.85 16.58 -17.29
CA ASN A 350 16.09 17.39 -16.09
C ASN A 350 14.84 17.59 -15.23
N PHE A 351 13.68 17.08 -15.65
CA PHE A 351 12.43 17.35 -15.00
C PHE A 351 11.49 16.16 -15.05
N ARG A 352 10.70 16.01 -14.00
CA ARG A 352 9.62 15.04 -13.91
C ARG A 352 8.38 15.71 -13.36
N ALA A 353 7.28 15.60 -14.08
CA ALA A 353 5.95 15.96 -13.61
C ALA A 353 5.17 14.71 -13.26
N GLN A 354 4.47 14.73 -12.13
CA GLN A 354 3.53 13.67 -11.77
C GLN A 354 2.36 14.24 -10.98
N VAL A 355 1.18 13.73 -11.30
CA VAL A 355 -0.07 13.90 -10.57
C VAL A 355 -0.69 12.52 -10.37
N GLY A 356 -1.09 12.18 -9.15
CA GLY A 356 -1.68 10.89 -8.83
C GLY A 356 -2.79 11.03 -7.80
N ASP A 357 -3.85 10.26 -7.96
CA ASP A 357 -5.01 10.20 -7.06
C ASP A 357 -5.47 8.76 -6.85
N SER A 358 -6.22 8.54 -5.77
CA SER A 358 -6.82 7.23 -5.50
C SER A 358 -8.34 7.24 -5.72
N PHE A 359 -8.83 6.11 -6.25
CA PHE A 359 -10.21 5.94 -6.69
C PHE A 359 -10.76 4.58 -6.28
N ILE A 360 -12.05 4.53 -5.95
CA ILE A 360 -12.83 3.31 -5.80
C ILE A 360 -13.61 3.09 -7.10
N ILE A 361 -13.57 1.89 -7.67
CA ILE A 361 -14.44 1.52 -8.80
C ILE A 361 -15.86 1.28 -8.25
N THR A 362 -16.84 1.96 -8.84
CA THR A 362 -18.27 1.85 -8.52
C THR A 362 -19.01 1.03 -9.58
N GLU A 363 -20.33 0.85 -9.44
CA GLU A 363 -21.14 0.11 -10.41
C GLU A 363 -21.20 0.79 -11.79
N ASP A 364 -21.05 2.11 -11.84
CA ASP A 364 -21.22 2.95 -13.03
C ASP A 364 -20.01 3.85 -13.38
N GLY A 365 -18.87 3.68 -12.68
CA GLY A 365 -17.68 4.47 -12.92
C GLY A 365 -16.66 4.38 -11.78
N TYR A 366 -16.32 5.52 -11.19
CA TYR A 366 -15.40 5.59 -10.05
C TYR A 366 -15.72 6.73 -9.08
N GLU A 367 -15.32 6.58 -7.83
CA GLU A 367 -15.38 7.56 -6.75
C GLU A 367 -13.95 8.02 -6.40
N PRO A 368 -13.60 9.33 -6.51
CA PRO A 368 -12.32 9.83 -6.01
C PRO A 368 -12.31 9.83 -4.48
N ILE A 369 -11.22 9.37 -3.88
CA ILE A 369 -11.06 9.32 -2.41
C ILE A 369 -9.91 10.17 -1.89
N THR A 370 -9.17 10.83 -2.76
CA THR A 370 -8.16 11.84 -2.44
C THR A 370 -8.56 13.17 -3.06
N ASP A 371 -8.20 14.27 -2.41
CA ASP A 371 -8.60 15.62 -2.84
C ASP A 371 -7.47 16.63 -2.68
N HIS A 372 -7.01 17.15 -3.81
CA HIS A 372 -6.15 18.33 -3.92
C HIS A 372 -6.14 18.84 -5.37
N PRO A 373 -6.20 20.14 -5.61
CA PRO A 373 -6.11 20.72 -6.95
C PRO A 373 -4.87 20.24 -7.72
N LYS A 374 -5.02 20.08 -9.02
CA LYS A 374 -3.94 19.80 -9.97
C LYS A 374 -3.94 20.76 -11.17
N SER A 375 -4.83 21.76 -11.16
CA SER A 375 -4.74 22.86 -12.12
C SER A 375 -3.45 23.66 -11.91
N ILE A 376 -3.01 24.35 -12.95
CA ILE A 376 -1.79 25.17 -12.92
C ILE A 376 -1.83 26.16 -11.77
N GLU A 377 -2.94 26.86 -11.57
CA GLU A 377 -3.12 27.82 -10.48
C GLU A 377 -3.11 27.15 -9.11
N GLY A 378 -3.56 25.90 -9.03
CA GLY A 378 -3.65 25.13 -7.78
C GLY A 378 -2.30 24.59 -7.29
N VAL A 379 -1.28 24.49 -8.17
CA VAL A 379 0.03 23.92 -7.87
C VAL A 379 1.17 24.94 -7.82
N ILE A 380 0.89 26.19 -8.16
CA ILE A 380 1.79 27.32 -7.86
C ILE A 380 1.54 27.75 -6.41
N ILE A 381 2.60 27.87 -5.62
CA ILE A 381 2.56 28.16 -4.18
C ILE A 381 3.30 29.48 -3.91
#